data_cbffc330be0bf8f545ffd20b4a89b3d3
#
_entry.id   cbffc330be0bf8f545ffd20b4a89b3d3
#
_cell.length_a   1.000
_cell.length_b   1.000
_cell.length_c   1.000
_cell.angle_alpha   90.00
_cell.angle_beta   90.00
_cell.angle_gamma   90.00
#
_symmetry.space_group_name_H-M   'P 1'
#
loop_
_entity.id
_entity.type
_entity.pdbx_description
1 polymer ?
#
loop_
_entity_poly.entity_id
_entity_poly.type
_entity_poly.pdbx_seq_one_letter_code
_entity_poly.pdbx_strand_id
1 'polypeptide(L)'
;MRQTWVAACVAIVCLIGCRPAEVDHSQQPSATGPAATGPAATEKKAEALEQNAAAAGNKAPPSPSEMINKPEAQAVDPAGAEPLDDAITCLARTIYWEARGEATVDMEAIANVVMNRLGHEGFPNTICDVVRQGHEQGSCQFSWWCDGRSDQAKEDESYATAKEIARKALNLQLTDRTGGALYFHQRRATPGWAAEYAKTVQIGEFLFYKPRGGEAR
;
A
#
# COMPACT_ATOMS: atom_id res chain seq x y z
N MET A 1 52.67 -36.03 -35.36
CA MET A 1 53.32 -35.08 -36.30
C MET A 1 53.24 -33.73 -35.63
N ARG A 2 54.24 -33.34 -34.92
CA ARG A 2 55.32 -32.34 -35.20
C ARG A 2 54.72 -31.12 -35.93
N GLN A 3 54.70 -29.93 -35.32
CA GLN A 3 55.86 -29.02 -35.34
C GLN A 3 55.72 -27.88 -34.32
N THR A 4 56.76 -27.74 -33.56
CA THR A 4 57.24 -26.62 -32.77
C THR A 4 57.70 -25.47 -33.65
N TRP A 5 57.40 -24.21 -33.28
CA TRP A 5 58.24 -23.06 -33.62
C TRP A 5 58.43 -22.18 -32.40
N VAL A 6 59.69 -22.09 -31.98
CA VAL A 6 60.25 -21.15 -31.01
C VAL A 6 60.83 -19.98 -31.83
N ALA A 7 60.57 -18.79 -31.44
CA ALA A 7 61.42 -17.66 -31.75
C ALA A 7 61.44 -16.65 -30.63
N ALA A 8 62.66 -16.39 -30.22
CA ALA A 8 63.05 -15.55 -29.09
C ALA A 8 63.42 -14.13 -29.53
N CYS A 9 63.67 -13.28 -28.51
CA CYS A 9 64.38 -12.00 -28.45
C CYS A 9 63.61 -10.78 -28.95
N VAL A 10 63.62 -9.64 -28.27
CA VAL A 10 64.72 -8.86 -27.72
C VAL A 10 64.20 -7.89 -26.66
N ALA A 11 64.95 -7.76 -25.58
CA ALA A 11 64.77 -6.75 -24.56
C ALA A 11 65.24 -5.37 -25.03
N ILE A 12 64.45 -4.34 -24.80
CA ILE A 12 64.92 -2.95 -24.79
C ILE A 12 64.48 -2.33 -23.48
N VAL A 13 65.45 -2.06 -22.61
CA VAL A 13 65.34 -1.31 -21.39
C VAL A 13 65.28 0.19 -21.75
N CYS A 14 64.20 0.85 -21.47
CA CYS A 14 64.15 2.30 -21.39
C CYS A 14 63.73 2.70 -19.97
N LEU A 15 64.74 3.05 -19.19
CA LEU A 15 64.60 3.74 -17.92
C LEU A 15 64.25 5.20 -18.19
N ILE A 16 62.97 5.54 -18.05
CA ILE A 16 62.56 6.93 -17.87
C ILE A 16 61.61 6.92 -16.68
N GLY A 17 62.07 7.56 -15.60
CA GLY A 17 61.33 7.67 -14.35
C GLY A 17 60.03 8.51 -14.54
N CYS A 18 58.92 7.88 -14.30
CA CYS A 18 57.69 8.59 -14.00
C CYS A 18 57.39 8.44 -12.52
N ARG A 19 57.46 9.55 -11.80
CA ARG A 19 56.91 9.67 -10.45
C ARG A 19 55.43 9.39 -10.49
N PRO A 20 54.87 8.58 -9.58
CA PRO A 20 53.43 8.54 -9.41
C PRO A 20 52.95 9.87 -8.81
N ALA A 21 52.04 10.56 -9.47
CA ALA A 21 51.27 11.65 -8.90
C ALA A 21 50.38 11.04 -7.79
N GLU A 22 50.58 11.48 -6.56
CA GLU A 22 49.65 11.26 -5.47
C GLU A 22 48.35 11.91 -5.84
N VAL A 23 47.32 11.10 -6.12
CA VAL A 23 45.93 11.57 -6.23
C VAL A 23 45.43 11.75 -4.80
N ASP A 24 45.35 13.02 -4.41
CA ASP A 24 44.66 13.46 -3.19
C ASP A 24 43.23 12.98 -3.20
N HIS A 25 42.91 12.01 -2.35
CA HIS A 25 41.57 11.42 -2.14
C HIS A 25 40.76 12.17 -1.09
N SER A 26 40.92 13.45 -0.96
CA SER A 26 40.15 14.29 -0.05
C SER A 26 39.31 15.31 -0.77
N GLN A 27 38.22 14.83 -1.40
CA GLN A 27 36.95 15.56 -1.56
C GLN A 27 35.96 14.68 -2.33
N GLN A 28 35.35 13.73 -1.61
CA GLN A 28 34.12 13.11 -2.05
C GLN A 28 33.02 14.12 -1.71
N PRO A 29 32.36 14.74 -2.71
CA PRO A 29 31.17 15.52 -2.42
C PRO A 29 30.14 14.55 -1.83
N SER A 30 29.66 14.82 -0.62
CA SER A 30 28.45 14.22 -0.11
C SER A 30 27.33 14.55 -1.08
N ALA A 31 27.13 13.68 -2.05
CA ALA A 31 25.91 13.70 -2.85
C ALA A 31 24.76 13.44 -1.89
N THR A 32 24.11 14.51 -1.48
CA THR A 32 22.72 14.46 -1.00
C THR A 32 21.92 13.97 -2.19
N GLY A 33 21.92 12.66 -2.40
CA GLY A 33 21.11 12.01 -3.42
C GLY A 33 19.62 12.33 -3.17
N PRO A 34 18.80 12.45 -4.21
CA PRO A 34 17.36 12.57 -4.02
C PRO A 34 16.91 11.41 -3.14
N ALA A 35 16.04 11.71 -2.18
CA ALA A 35 15.44 10.72 -1.30
C ALA A 35 14.96 9.53 -2.13
N ALA A 36 15.25 8.31 -1.67
CA ALA A 36 14.94 7.08 -2.37
C ALA A 36 13.48 7.08 -2.84
N THR A 37 13.27 7.23 -4.15
CA THR A 37 11.96 7.23 -4.80
C THR A 37 11.76 5.86 -5.43
N GLY A 38 11.41 4.86 -4.62
CA GLY A 38 11.14 3.50 -5.08
C GLY A 38 9.97 2.90 -4.29
N PRO A 39 9.44 1.74 -4.72
CA PRO A 39 8.34 1.06 -4.02
C PRO A 39 8.57 0.97 -2.51
N ALA A 40 9.71 0.47 -2.06
CA ALA A 40 10.06 0.34 -0.64
C ALA A 40 10.07 1.67 0.14
N ALA A 41 10.35 2.80 -0.50
CA ALA A 41 10.24 4.11 0.15
C ALA A 41 8.78 4.55 0.28
N THR A 42 7.95 4.21 -0.70
CA THR A 42 6.52 4.48 -0.69
C THR A 42 5.81 3.63 0.37
N GLU A 43 6.16 2.37 0.51
CA GLU A 43 5.66 1.46 1.55
C GLU A 43 5.94 2.00 2.95
N LYS A 44 7.17 2.49 3.20
CA LYS A 44 7.52 3.15 4.47
C LYS A 44 6.73 4.44 4.73
N LYS A 45 6.46 5.23 3.68
CA LYS A 45 5.56 6.39 3.81
C LYS A 45 4.15 5.94 4.16
N ALA A 46 3.65 4.88 3.51
CA ALA A 46 2.32 4.33 3.77
C ALA A 46 2.19 3.84 5.22
N GLU A 47 3.20 3.17 5.75
CA GLU A 47 3.26 2.74 7.14
C GLU A 47 3.22 3.93 8.12
N ALA A 48 4.00 4.98 7.87
CA ALA A 48 3.98 6.18 8.71
C ALA A 48 2.62 6.90 8.67
N LEU A 49 1.99 6.96 7.49
CA LEU A 49 0.66 7.56 7.31
C LEU A 49 -0.44 6.73 7.98
N GLU A 50 -0.35 5.41 7.92
CA GLU A 50 -1.25 4.48 8.61
C GLU A 50 -1.16 4.69 10.13
N GLN A 51 0.04 4.74 10.69
CA GLN A 51 0.25 4.99 12.13
C GLN A 51 -0.33 6.34 12.56
N ASN A 52 -0.13 7.38 11.76
CA ASN A 52 -0.75 8.69 11.99
C ASN A 52 -2.29 8.61 11.94
N ALA A 53 -2.83 7.86 11.00
CA ALA A 53 -4.28 7.68 10.86
C ALA A 53 -4.88 6.85 12.01
N ALA A 54 -4.15 5.85 12.53
CA ALA A 54 -4.58 4.98 13.62
C ALA A 54 -4.53 5.68 14.99
N ALA A 55 -3.69 6.69 15.17
CA ALA A 55 -3.60 7.43 16.41
C ALA A 55 -4.94 8.12 16.72
N ALA A 56 -5.54 7.76 17.85
CA ALA A 56 -6.80 8.35 18.31
C ALA A 56 -6.63 9.85 18.60
N GLY A 57 -7.51 10.68 18.07
CA GLY A 57 -7.53 12.14 18.28
C GLY A 57 -6.82 12.90 17.14
N ASN A 58 -6.99 14.17 17.08
CA ASN A 58 -6.49 15.20 16.17
C ASN A 58 -5.58 14.74 15.01
N LYS A 59 -6.18 14.13 13.99
CA LYS A 59 -5.49 13.74 12.76
C LYS A 59 -5.05 15.00 12.02
N ALA A 60 -3.82 15.45 12.27
CA ALA A 60 -3.24 16.54 11.48
C ALA A 60 -2.99 16.01 10.06
N PRO A 61 -3.35 16.75 9.00
CA PRO A 61 -2.98 16.39 7.65
C PRO A 61 -1.46 16.23 7.55
N PRO A 62 -0.98 15.20 6.84
CA PRO A 62 0.46 15.02 6.61
C PRO A 62 1.02 16.19 5.81
N SER A 63 2.29 16.52 6.05
CA SER A 63 2.99 17.54 5.25
C SER A 63 3.16 17.06 3.80
N PRO A 64 3.35 17.96 2.83
CA PRO A 64 3.54 17.58 1.42
C PRO A 64 4.68 16.58 1.19
N SER A 65 5.73 16.60 2.01
CA SER A 65 6.87 15.67 1.92
C SER A 65 6.56 14.27 2.44
N GLU A 66 5.60 14.14 3.34
CA GLU A 66 5.13 12.88 3.89
C GLU A 66 4.07 12.22 3.01
N MET A 67 3.37 13.01 2.20
CA MET A 67 2.34 12.49 1.30
C MET A 67 2.91 11.58 0.23
N ILE A 68 2.17 10.53 -0.09
CA ILE A 68 2.41 9.68 -1.25
C ILE A 68 1.83 10.40 -2.48
N ASN A 69 2.63 10.59 -3.52
CA ASN A 69 2.15 11.10 -4.80
C ASN A 69 1.61 9.98 -5.71
N LYS A 70 0.94 10.34 -6.80
CA LYS A 70 0.32 9.36 -7.69
C LYS A 70 1.33 8.39 -8.35
N PRO A 71 2.46 8.85 -8.92
CA PRO A 71 3.49 7.93 -9.43
C PRO A 71 4.03 6.97 -8.38
N GLU A 72 4.28 7.43 -7.16
CA GLU A 72 4.71 6.57 -6.05
C GLU A 72 3.69 5.47 -5.77
N ALA A 73 2.42 5.81 -5.64
CA ALA A 73 1.35 4.83 -5.39
C ALA A 73 1.22 3.82 -6.54
N GLN A 74 1.37 4.25 -7.79
CA GLN A 74 1.26 3.36 -8.94
C GLN A 74 2.47 2.41 -9.06
N ALA A 75 3.62 2.78 -8.53
CA ALA A 75 4.83 1.96 -8.54
C ALA A 75 4.83 0.82 -7.51
N VAL A 76 4.00 0.91 -6.46
CA VAL A 76 3.82 -0.18 -5.50
C VAL A 76 2.93 -1.25 -6.11
N ASP A 77 3.28 -2.51 -5.92
CA ASP A 77 2.56 -3.68 -6.42
C ASP A 77 2.12 -3.53 -7.90
N PRO A 78 3.06 -3.35 -8.83
CA PRO A 78 2.75 -3.01 -10.21
C PRO A 78 2.01 -4.13 -10.96
N ALA A 79 2.25 -5.39 -10.58
CA ALA A 79 1.62 -6.57 -11.17
C ALA A 79 0.40 -7.07 -10.39
N GLY A 80 0.01 -6.40 -9.31
CA GLY A 80 -1.08 -6.83 -8.46
C GLY A 80 -0.84 -8.20 -7.80
N ALA A 81 0.42 -8.57 -7.53
CA ALA A 81 0.81 -9.91 -7.07
C ALA A 81 1.83 -9.90 -5.92
N GLU A 82 2.24 -8.71 -5.46
CA GLU A 82 3.19 -8.58 -4.34
C GLU A 82 2.57 -9.10 -3.02
N PRO A 83 3.39 -9.43 -2.04
CA PRO A 83 2.90 -9.78 -0.70
C PRO A 83 1.99 -8.70 -0.11
N LEU A 84 1.03 -9.12 0.71
CA LEU A 84 0.12 -8.21 1.41
C LEU A 84 0.72 -7.83 2.77
N ASP A 85 1.82 -7.11 2.78
CA ASP A 85 2.59 -6.79 3.97
C ASP A 85 2.82 -5.27 4.18
N ASP A 86 2.33 -4.44 3.28
CA ASP A 86 2.33 -2.99 3.39
C ASP A 86 0.92 -2.38 3.32
N ALA A 87 0.75 -1.20 3.93
CA ALA A 87 -0.55 -0.55 4.10
C ALA A 87 -1.24 -0.18 2.78
N ILE A 88 -0.48 0.28 1.78
CA ILE A 88 -1.08 0.71 0.50
C ILE A 88 -1.51 -0.48 -0.35
N THR A 89 -0.72 -1.55 -0.39
CA THR A 89 -1.08 -2.80 -1.07
C THR A 89 -2.30 -3.46 -0.43
N CYS A 90 -2.31 -3.61 0.90
CA CYS A 90 -3.46 -4.17 1.62
C CYS A 90 -4.74 -3.37 1.36
N LEU A 91 -4.68 -2.04 1.42
CA LEU A 91 -5.85 -1.20 1.19
C LEU A 91 -6.30 -1.25 -0.28
N ALA A 92 -5.40 -1.12 -1.22
CA ALA A 92 -5.71 -1.14 -2.65
C ALA A 92 -6.31 -2.48 -3.10
N ARG A 93 -5.75 -3.60 -2.62
CA ARG A 93 -6.30 -4.95 -2.90
C ARG A 93 -7.70 -5.12 -2.32
N THR A 94 -7.95 -4.61 -1.12
CA THR A 94 -9.28 -4.66 -0.52
C THR A 94 -10.30 -3.85 -1.31
N ILE A 95 -9.96 -2.62 -1.70
CA ILE A 95 -10.82 -1.79 -2.54
C ILE A 95 -11.11 -2.49 -3.87
N TYR A 96 -10.09 -3.04 -4.50
CA TYR A 96 -10.24 -3.76 -5.78
C TYR A 96 -11.17 -4.95 -5.65
N TRP A 97 -10.95 -5.84 -4.69
CA TRP A 97 -11.73 -7.08 -4.59
C TRP A 97 -13.16 -6.87 -4.12
N GLU A 98 -13.40 -5.90 -3.24
CA GLU A 98 -14.74 -5.63 -2.71
C GLU A 98 -15.62 -4.84 -3.67
N ALA A 99 -15.04 -3.95 -4.49
CA ALA A 99 -15.82 -3.01 -5.31
C ALA A 99 -15.34 -2.90 -6.77
N ARG A 100 -14.57 -3.87 -7.30
CA ARG A 100 -14.20 -3.84 -8.73
C ARG A 100 -15.44 -3.98 -9.61
N GLY A 101 -15.47 -3.18 -10.68
CA GLY A 101 -16.63 -3.14 -11.57
C GLY A 101 -17.75 -2.21 -11.10
N GLU A 102 -17.64 -1.68 -9.89
CA GLU A 102 -18.56 -0.67 -9.36
C GLU A 102 -18.04 0.75 -9.65
N ALA A 103 -18.86 1.75 -9.34
CA ALA A 103 -18.48 3.14 -9.52
C ALA A 103 -17.36 3.54 -8.53
N THR A 104 -16.56 4.55 -8.89
CA THR A 104 -15.47 5.06 -8.03
C THR A 104 -15.96 5.45 -6.64
N VAL A 105 -17.20 5.97 -6.52
CA VAL A 105 -17.77 6.33 -5.22
C VAL A 105 -18.00 5.11 -4.31
N ASP A 106 -18.30 3.95 -4.88
CA ASP A 106 -18.40 2.69 -4.14
C ASP A 106 -17.03 2.25 -3.64
N MET A 107 -16.02 2.32 -4.50
CA MET A 107 -14.63 2.02 -4.14
C MET A 107 -14.12 2.94 -3.02
N GLU A 108 -14.41 4.25 -3.09
CA GLU A 108 -14.09 5.22 -2.04
C GLU A 108 -14.79 4.88 -0.70
N ALA A 109 -16.03 4.42 -0.76
CA ALA A 109 -16.79 4.04 0.43
C ALA A 109 -16.21 2.79 1.12
N ILE A 110 -15.71 1.80 0.37
CA ILE A 110 -14.98 0.66 0.94
C ILE A 110 -13.70 1.13 1.64
N ALA A 111 -12.92 2.03 1.00
CA ALA A 111 -11.74 2.61 1.62
C ALA A 111 -12.08 3.32 2.94
N ASN A 112 -13.19 4.08 2.98
CA ASN A 112 -13.64 4.74 4.21
C ASN A 112 -13.91 3.74 5.34
N VAL A 113 -14.53 2.57 5.06
CA VAL A 113 -14.77 1.57 6.10
C VAL A 113 -13.47 1.02 6.67
N VAL A 114 -12.48 0.70 5.82
CA VAL A 114 -11.16 0.24 6.31
C VAL A 114 -10.50 1.31 7.17
N MET A 115 -10.49 2.56 6.72
CA MET A 115 -9.90 3.68 7.47
C MET A 115 -10.67 4.01 8.77
N ASN A 116 -11.99 3.81 8.80
CA ASN A 116 -12.80 4.00 10.00
C ASN A 116 -12.55 2.90 11.04
N ARG A 117 -12.22 1.67 10.60
CA ARG A 117 -11.82 0.57 11.49
C ARG A 117 -10.42 0.76 12.06
N LEU A 118 -9.52 1.36 11.29
CA LEU A 118 -8.12 1.54 11.67
C LEU A 118 -7.99 2.30 13.00
N GLY A 119 -7.50 1.62 14.05
CA GLY A 119 -7.37 2.19 15.39
C GLY A 119 -8.68 2.44 16.14
N HIS A 120 -9.84 2.06 15.57
CA HIS A 120 -11.11 2.12 16.29
C HIS A 120 -11.17 0.99 17.33
N GLU A 121 -11.84 1.24 18.48
CA GLU A 121 -12.04 0.23 19.52
C GLU A 121 -12.63 -1.06 18.94
N GLY A 122 -12.01 -2.20 19.25
CA GLY A 122 -12.38 -3.51 18.72
C GLY A 122 -11.81 -3.85 17.35
N PHE A 123 -11.00 -2.97 16.74
CA PHE A 123 -10.32 -3.22 15.46
C PHE A 123 -8.80 -3.08 15.60
N PRO A 124 -8.04 -3.72 14.69
CA PRO A 124 -6.59 -3.60 14.64
C PRO A 124 -6.07 -2.18 14.35
N ASN A 125 -4.77 -1.98 14.64
CA ASN A 125 -4.07 -0.70 14.45
C ASN A 125 -3.28 -0.64 13.14
N THR A 126 -3.33 -1.68 12.30
CA THR A 126 -2.74 -1.69 10.97
C THR A 126 -3.78 -2.05 9.92
N ILE A 127 -3.65 -1.49 8.72
CA ILE A 127 -4.57 -1.75 7.61
C ILE A 127 -4.55 -3.23 7.23
N CYS A 128 -3.36 -3.84 7.15
CA CYS A 128 -3.24 -5.24 6.79
C CYS A 128 -3.93 -6.16 7.83
N ASP A 129 -3.86 -5.83 9.12
CA ASP A 129 -4.55 -6.61 10.15
C ASP A 129 -6.06 -6.37 10.13
N VAL A 130 -6.52 -5.14 9.82
CA VAL A 130 -7.96 -4.88 9.57
C VAL A 130 -8.47 -5.73 8.42
N VAL A 131 -7.69 -5.86 7.35
CA VAL A 131 -8.03 -6.68 6.17
C VAL A 131 -8.08 -8.17 6.50
N ARG A 132 -7.15 -8.65 7.32
CA ARG A 132 -7.03 -10.07 7.71
C ARG A 132 -7.94 -10.47 8.86
N GLN A 133 -8.63 -9.53 9.49
CA GLN A 133 -9.45 -9.79 10.66
C GLN A 133 -10.47 -10.91 10.42
N GLY A 134 -10.56 -11.84 11.37
CA GLY A 134 -11.46 -12.99 11.32
C GLY A 134 -10.87 -14.23 10.64
N HIS A 135 -9.68 -14.15 10.04
CA HIS A 135 -9.04 -15.29 9.40
C HIS A 135 -8.84 -16.49 10.35
N GLU A 136 -8.32 -16.22 11.54
CA GLU A 136 -8.07 -17.29 12.54
C GLU A 136 -9.35 -17.98 13.01
N GLN A 137 -10.49 -17.29 12.94
CA GLN A 137 -11.79 -17.82 13.30
C GLN A 137 -12.54 -18.45 12.09
N GLY A 138 -11.91 -18.46 10.91
CA GLY A 138 -12.52 -18.94 9.66
C GLY A 138 -13.71 -18.12 9.18
N SER A 139 -13.80 -16.86 9.63
CA SER A 139 -14.86 -15.91 9.29
C SER A 139 -14.27 -14.54 8.94
N CYS A 140 -13.65 -14.43 7.77
CA CYS A 140 -12.99 -13.21 7.36
C CYS A 140 -13.97 -12.05 7.15
N GLN A 141 -13.58 -10.87 7.61
CA GLN A 141 -14.32 -9.63 7.40
C GLN A 141 -14.36 -9.25 5.91
N PHE A 142 -13.26 -9.51 5.21
CA PHE A 142 -13.14 -9.37 3.77
C PHE A 142 -12.99 -10.75 3.15
N SER A 143 -14.04 -11.23 2.48
CA SER A 143 -14.16 -12.63 2.04
C SER A 143 -13.07 -13.06 1.04
N TRP A 144 -12.60 -12.13 0.23
CA TRP A 144 -11.58 -12.37 -0.79
C TRP A 144 -10.27 -12.92 -0.19
N TRP A 145 -9.92 -12.50 1.03
CA TRP A 145 -8.72 -12.95 1.74
C TRP A 145 -8.76 -14.44 2.15
N CYS A 146 -9.96 -14.99 2.32
CA CYS A 146 -10.17 -16.34 2.86
C CYS A 146 -10.86 -17.31 1.89
N ASP A 147 -11.21 -16.89 0.69
CA ASP A 147 -11.99 -17.73 -0.23
C ASP A 147 -11.16 -18.81 -0.93
N GLY A 148 -9.84 -18.84 -0.70
CA GLY A 148 -8.90 -19.80 -1.27
C GLY A 148 -8.62 -19.58 -2.75
N ARG A 149 -9.02 -18.46 -3.31
CA ARG A 149 -8.71 -18.05 -4.68
C ARG A 149 -7.44 -17.23 -4.73
N SER A 150 -6.97 -16.94 -5.93
CA SER A 150 -5.84 -16.03 -6.10
C SER A 150 -6.23 -14.60 -5.76
N ASP A 151 -5.47 -13.97 -4.86
CA ASP A 151 -5.64 -12.58 -4.43
C ASP A 151 -5.02 -11.57 -5.41
N GLN A 152 -4.51 -12.05 -6.55
CA GLN A 152 -3.87 -11.21 -7.56
C GLN A 152 -4.87 -10.25 -8.22
N ALA A 153 -4.57 -8.97 -8.21
CA ALA A 153 -5.35 -7.95 -8.93
C ALA A 153 -4.91 -7.91 -10.40
N LYS A 154 -5.74 -8.45 -11.29
CA LYS A 154 -5.38 -8.67 -12.72
C LYS A 154 -5.87 -7.58 -13.67
N GLU A 155 -6.76 -6.70 -13.22
CA GLU A 155 -7.38 -5.68 -14.06
C GLU A 155 -6.68 -4.34 -13.82
N ASP A 156 -5.75 -4.00 -14.69
CA ASP A 156 -4.84 -2.86 -14.54
C ASP A 156 -5.54 -1.53 -14.27
N GLU A 157 -6.62 -1.22 -14.99
CA GLU A 157 -7.34 0.05 -14.83
C GLU A 157 -8.09 0.12 -13.48
N SER A 158 -8.79 -0.96 -13.13
CA SER A 158 -9.53 -1.05 -11.87
C SER A 158 -8.57 -1.03 -10.68
N TYR A 159 -7.44 -1.73 -10.79
CA TYR A 159 -6.43 -1.75 -9.74
C TYR A 159 -5.67 -0.41 -9.63
N ALA A 160 -5.37 0.24 -10.75
CA ALA A 160 -4.77 1.57 -10.75
C ALA A 160 -5.69 2.60 -10.06
N THR A 161 -7.01 2.49 -10.26
CA THR A 161 -8.01 3.30 -9.56
C THR A 161 -8.02 2.99 -8.06
N ALA A 162 -8.00 1.72 -7.67
CA ALA A 162 -7.94 1.31 -6.28
C ALA A 162 -6.68 1.84 -5.57
N LYS A 163 -5.51 1.80 -6.21
CA LYS A 163 -4.26 2.38 -5.68
C LYS A 163 -4.34 3.90 -5.51
N GLU A 164 -4.98 4.61 -6.43
CA GLU A 164 -5.19 6.05 -6.30
C GLU A 164 -6.12 6.39 -5.12
N ILE A 165 -7.16 5.61 -4.89
CA ILE A 165 -8.07 5.78 -3.75
C ILE A 165 -7.34 5.45 -2.44
N ALA A 166 -6.56 4.36 -2.39
CA ALA A 166 -5.74 4.01 -1.23
C ALA A 166 -4.75 5.13 -0.87
N ARG A 167 -4.07 5.71 -1.87
CA ARG A 167 -3.21 6.86 -1.71
C ARG A 167 -3.94 8.05 -1.07
N LYS A 168 -5.12 8.40 -1.59
CA LYS A 168 -5.93 9.51 -1.05
C LYS A 168 -6.36 9.24 0.39
N ALA A 169 -6.74 8.00 0.70
CA ALA A 169 -7.15 7.62 2.03
C ALA A 169 -6.00 7.75 3.04
N LEU A 170 -4.82 7.21 2.72
CA LEU A 170 -3.61 7.31 3.55
C LEU A 170 -3.15 8.77 3.74
N ASN A 171 -3.23 9.58 2.70
CA ASN A 171 -2.92 11.01 2.76
C ASN A 171 -3.98 11.85 3.50
N LEU A 172 -5.03 11.24 4.05
CA LEU A 172 -6.19 11.92 4.65
C LEU A 172 -6.89 12.91 3.69
N GLN A 173 -6.86 12.60 2.39
CA GLN A 173 -7.49 13.39 1.32
C GLN A 173 -8.85 12.82 0.88
N LEU A 174 -9.25 11.68 1.43
CA LEU A 174 -10.52 11.05 1.13
C LEU A 174 -11.58 11.48 2.14
N THR A 175 -12.66 12.09 1.65
CA THR A 175 -13.79 12.44 2.50
C THR A 175 -14.56 11.18 2.91
N ASP A 176 -14.82 10.99 4.20
CA ASP A 176 -15.70 9.93 4.65
C ASP A 176 -17.15 10.23 4.28
N ARG A 177 -17.67 9.48 3.32
CA ARG A 177 -19.08 9.56 2.86
C ARG A 177 -19.95 8.51 3.53
N THR A 178 -19.37 7.62 4.33
CA THR A 178 -20.10 6.51 4.97
C THR A 178 -20.71 6.89 6.31
N GLY A 179 -20.39 8.08 6.83
CA GLY A 179 -20.87 8.55 8.14
C GLY A 179 -20.29 7.77 9.31
N GLY A 180 -19.01 7.40 9.22
CA GLY A 180 -18.30 6.64 10.24
C GLY A 180 -18.69 5.15 10.25
N ALA A 181 -19.09 4.59 9.10
CA ALA A 181 -19.48 3.19 9.04
C ALA A 181 -18.29 2.26 9.27
N LEU A 182 -18.55 1.20 10.03
CA LEU A 182 -17.60 0.12 10.33
C LEU A 182 -17.98 -1.19 9.64
N TYR A 183 -19.20 -1.30 9.13
CA TYR A 183 -19.75 -2.50 8.49
C TYR A 183 -20.48 -2.12 7.22
N PHE A 184 -20.48 -3.04 6.26
CA PHE A 184 -21.25 -2.89 5.01
C PHE A 184 -21.67 -4.26 4.47
N HIS A 185 -22.62 -4.25 3.60
CA HIS A 185 -22.96 -5.39 2.74
C HIS A 185 -23.52 -4.91 1.41
N GLN A 186 -23.45 -5.76 0.41
CA GLN A 186 -24.10 -5.49 -0.88
C GLN A 186 -25.62 -5.46 -0.72
N ARG A 187 -26.28 -4.56 -1.41
CA ARG A 187 -27.73 -4.32 -1.37
C ARG A 187 -28.57 -5.58 -1.62
N ARG A 188 -28.05 -6.52 -2.40
CA ARG A 188 -28.67 -7.82 -2.70
C ARG A 188 -28.58 -8.83 -1.54
N ALA A 189 -27.72 -8.59 -0.57
CA ALA A 189 -27.58 -9.44 0.61
C ALA A 189 -28.46 -8.94 1.75
N THR A 190 -28.87 -9.86 2.63
CA THR A 190 -29.64 -9.53 3.83
C THR A 190 -29.04 -10.28 5.01
N PRO A 191 -27.85 -9.85 5.51
CA PRO A 191 -27.21 -10.51 6.63
C PRO A 191 -28.01 -10.26 7.91
N GLY A 192 -28.11 -11.31 8.76
CA GLY A 192 -28.89 -11.23 10.00
C GLY A 192 -28.43 -10.14 10.96
N TRP A 193 -27.13 -9.86 10.99
CA TRP A 193 -26.54 -8.81 11.83
C TRP A 193 -27.01 -7.38 11.46
N ALA A 194 -27.41 -7.12 10.22
CA ALA A 194 -27.76 -5.77 9.76
C ALA A 194 -28.90 -5.12 10.56
N ALA A 195 -29.82 -5.94 11.10
CA ALA A 195 -30.92 -5.45 11.93
C ALA A 195 -30.45 -4.93 13.31
N GLU A 196 -29.29 -5.38 13.78
CA GLU A 196 -28.72 -5.00 15.08
C GLU A 196 -27.97 -3.67 15.04
N TYR A 197 -27.53 -3.24 13.85
CA TYR A 197 -26.73 -2.05 13.63
C TYR A 197 -27.55 -0.86 13.12
N ALA A 198 -27.03 0.33 13.31
CA ALA A 198 -27.62 1.55 12.73
C ALA A 198 -27.11 1.73 11.29
N LYS A 199 -28.03 1.72 10.33
CA LYS A 199 -27.70 2.07 8.95
C LYS A 199 -27.33 3.55 8.89
N THR A 200 -26.18 3.87 8.31
CA THR A 200 -25.70 5.25 8.13
C THR A 200 -26.09 5.81 6.78
N VAL A 201 -25.80 5.09 5.70
CA VAL A 201 -26.04 5.55 4.34
C VAL A 201 -26.15 4.36 3.38
N GLN A 202 -26.65 4.63 2.19
CA GLN A 202 -26.51 3.76 1.00
C GLN A 202 -25.68 4.52 -0.03
N ILE A 203 -24.66 3.88 -0.58
CA ILE A 203 -23.85 4.39 -1.68
C ILE A 203 -23.81 3.29 -2.72
N GLY A 204 -24.21 3.59 -3.95
CA GLY A 204 -24.26 2.63 -5.05
C GLY A 204 -24.91 1.31 -4.66
N GLU A 205 -24.17 0.23 -4.79
CA GLU A 205 -24.64 -1.13 -4.48
C GLU A 205 -24.41 -1.55 -3.02
N PHE A 206 -23.97 -0.66 -2.14
CA PHE A 206 -23.63 -0.97 -0.74
C PHE A 206 -24.50 -0.24 0.26
N LEU A 207 -24.77 -0.92 1.37
CA LEU A 207 -25.44 -0.41 2.57
C LEU A 207 -24.43 -0.38 3.71
N PHE A 208 -24.33 0.76 4.38
CA PHE A 208 -23.30 1.03 5.39
C PHE A 208 -23.91 1.14 6.78
N TYR A 209 -23.18 0.67 7.80
CA TYR A 209 -23.69 0.54 9.16
C TYR A 209 -22.62 0.85 10.20
N LYS A 210 -23.08 1.26 11.39
CA LYS A 210 -22.26 1.39 12.60
C LYS A 210 -23.00 0.84 13.81
N PRO A 211 -22.31 0.49 14.93
CA PRO A 211 -22.95 0.04 16.14
C PRO A 211 -23.95 1.06 16.69
N ARG A 212 -25.04 0.58 17.28
CA ARG A 212 -25.97 1.41 18.05
C ARG A 212 -25.33 1.70 19.41
N GLY A 213 -24.94 2.93 19.69
CA GLY A 213 -24.30 3.31 20.94
C GLY A 213 -22.78 3.51 20.88
N GLY A 214 -22.16 3.35 19.70
CA GLY A 214 -20.77 3.79 19.46
C GLY A 214 -19.69 2.73 19.69
N GLU A 215 -19.98 1.56 20.29
CA GLU A 215 -19.02 0.48 20.51
C GLU A 215 -19.12 -0.58 19.40
N ALA A 216 -18.00 -1.00 18.85
CA ALA A 216 -17.91 -2.18 17.98
C ALA A 216 -18.02 -3.46 18.83
N ARG A 217 -18.75 -4.46 18.34
CA ARG A 217 -18.85 -5.79 18.97
C ARG A 217 -17.99 -6.78 18.21
#